data_197f098ca0c05e0368cf211cd644dc26
#
_entry.id   197f098ca0c05e0368cf211cd644dc26
#
_cell.length_a   1.000
_cell.length_b   1.000
_cell.length_c   1.000
_cell.angle_alpha   90.00
_cell.angle_beta   90.00
_cell.angle_gamma   90.00
#
_symmetry.space_group_name_H-M   'P 1'
#
loop_
_entity.id
_entity.type
_entity.pdbx_description
1 polymer ?
#
loop_
_entity_poly.entity_id
_entity_poly.type
_entity_poly.pdbx_seq_one_letter_code
_entity_poly.pdbx_strand_id
1 'polypeptide(L)'
;MQIREYQKPATLEEAYALLTKGRTNRILGGCTFLKRTNVKIGTAIDLAACDLDYIRETEDAVTIGAYTSLREIEVSGLIYETFGPALREALEHLIGVQLRNAITIGAHVASRFGFSDIIPTLMAMNASVRFYHGGVKSLWAYLCEGVPEKDILVEIILPKEGRRTKVQMMRLSYNDYSIFCLAVSRAKENWIVSAGVFPGRARLAEKTMSEMNAAHVTRGQAAELARRITAEYRFGTNYRGTAEYRRALCEVFARRAIEELADEDSCEM
;
A
#
# COMPACT_ATOMS: atom_id res chain seq x y z
N MET A 1 15.86 18.45 7.74
CA MET A 1 14.56 18.85 8.33
C MET A 1 14.79 19.86 9.43
N GLN A 2 14.00 20.95 9.48
CA GLN A 2 14.00 21.96 10.52
C GLN A 2 12.58 22.09 11.06
N ILE A 3 12.37 21.94 12.37
CA ILE A 3 11.09 22.05 13.06
C ILE A 3 11.14 23.30 13.94
N ARG A 4 10.14 24.18 13.80
CA ARG A 4 10.00 25.38 14.62
C ARG A 4 9.29 25.08 15.94
N GLU A 5 8.26 24.24 15.90
CA GLU A 5 7.41 23.90 17.04
C GLU A 5 7.02 22.42 16.97
N TYR A 6 6.90 21.76 18.13
CA TYR A 6 6.41 20.39 18.25
C TYR A 6 5.18 20.37 19.15
N GLN A 7 4.12 19.68 18.70
CA GLN A 7 2.88 19.52 19.43
C GLN A 7 2.43 18.05 19.40
N LYS A 8 1.91 17.58 20.53
CA LYS A 8 1.34 16.25 20.70
C LYS A 8 -0.12 16.41 21.20
N PRO A 9 -1.07 16.68 20.30
CA PRO A 9 -2.47 16.84 20.64
C PRO A 9 -3.06 15.55 21.21
N ALA A 10 -4.03 15.67 22.11
CA ALA A 10 -4.72 14.54 22.71
C ALA A 10 -5.88 14.03 21.85
N THR A 11 -6.40 14.87 20.95
CA THR A 11 -7.57 14.54 20.12
C THR A 11 -7.31 14.82 18.63
N LEU A 12 -8.09 14.15 17.77
CA LEU A 12 -8.05 14.40 16.32
C LEU A 12 -8.51 15.83 15.97
N GLU A 13 -9.44 16.37 16.73
CA GLU A 13 -9.92 17.74 16.56
C GLU A 13 -8.79 18.76 16.78
N GLU A 14 -8.05 18.64 17.89
CA GLU A 14 -6.89 19.47 18.16
C GLU A 14 -5.79 19.30 17.08
N ALA A 15 -5.53 18.05 16.68
CA ALA A 15 -4.56 17.75 15.64
C ALA A 15 -4.94 18.39 14.29
N TYR A 16 -6.20 18.34 13.92
CA TYR A 16 -6.71 18.93 12.70
C TYR A 16 -6.66 20.47 12.74
N ALA A 17 -7.05 21.08 13.87
CA ALA A 17 -6.94 22.52 14.06
C ALA A 17 -5.49 23.00 13.91
N LEU A 18 -4.52 22.27 14.50
CA LEU A 18 -3.10 22.55 14.35
C LEU A 18 -2.64 22.36 12.88
N LEU A 19 -3.08 21.30 12.21
CA LEU A 19 -2.69 20.99 10.83
C LEU A 19 -3.14 22.09 9.86
N THR A 20 -4.36 22.57 10.01
CA THR A 20 -4.96 23.57 9.12
C THR A 20 -4.53 25.00 9.42
N LYS A 21 -4.13 25.31 10.67
CA LYS A 21 -3.68 26.64 11.11
C LYS A 21 -2.49 27.19 10.32
N GLY A 22 -1.62 26.33 9.78
CA GLY A 22 -0.42 26.77 9.08
C GLY A 22 -0.07 25.94 7.85
N ARG A 23 0.29 26.60 6.74
CA ARG A 23 0.63 25.91 5.48
C ARG A 23 1.79 24.93 5.61
N THR A 24 2.76 25.20 6.49
CA THR A 24 3.95 24.39 6.71
C THR A 24 3.80 23.39 7.85
N ASN A 25 2.64 23.34 8.53
CA ASN A 25 2.36 22.37 9.58
C ASN A 25 2.22 20.98 8.98
N ARG A 26 2.76 19.96 9.66
CA ARG A 26 2.82 18.59 9.16
C ARG A 26 2.62 17.58 10.28
N ILE A 27 1.90 16.50 9.94
CA ILE A 27 1.81 15.30 10.77
C ILE A 27 3.14 14.54 10.66
N LEU A 28 3.59 14.01 11.79
CA LEU A 28 4.74 13.11 11.89
C LEU A 28 4.29 11.65 11.93
N GLY A 29 5.04 10.78 11.25
CA GLY A 29 4.83 9.34 11.28
C GLY A 29 6.16 8.60 11.10
N GLY A 30 6.91 8.45 12.20
CA GLY A 30 8.23 7.84 12.24
C GLY A 30 9.36 8.63 11.60
N CYS A 31 9.08 9.61 10.77
CA CYS A 31 10.01 10.59 10.18
C CYS A 31 11.25 10.03 9.47
N THR A 32 11.34 8.74 9.20
CA THR A 32 12.52 8.06 8.65
C THR A 32 12.98 8.64 7.31
N PHE A 33 12.04 9.05 6.47
CA PHE A 33 12.33 9.73 5.21
C PHE A 33 12.40 11.25 5.39
N LEU A 34 11.49 11.83 6.15
CA LEU A 34 11.37 13.28 6.30
C LEU A 34 12.64 13.92 6.87
N LYS A 35 13.31 13.25 7.83
CA LYS A 35 14.58 13.72 8.43
C LYS A 35 15.72 13.85 7.42
N ARG A 36 15.64 13.17 6.27
CA ARG A 36 16.66 13.22 5.20
C ARG A 36 16.42 14.36 4.20
N THR A 37 15.34 15.12 4.38
CA THR A 37 14.99 16.26 3.53
C THR A 37 15.35 17.59 4.19
N ASN A 38 15.43 18.65 3.37
CA ASN A 38 15.63 20.03 3.87
C ASN A 38 14.31 20.77 4.12
N VAL A 39 13.22 20.03 4.41
CA VAL A 39 11.89 20.62 4.62
C VAL A 39 11.89 21.48 5.91
N LYS A 40 11.25 22.63 5.83
CA LYS A 40 10.94 23.51 6.98
C LYS A 40 9.51 23.24 7.42
N ILE A 41 9.34 22.85 8.69
CA ILE A 41 8.07 22.54 9.32
C ILE A 41 7.76 23.64 10.33
N GLY A 42 6.57 24.25 10.22
CA GLY A 42 6.06 25.21 11.22
C GLY A 42 5.78 24.48 12.53
N THR A 43 4.66 23.80 12.61
CA THR A 43 4.33 22.90 13.72
C THR A 43 4.40 21.45 13.25
N ALA A 44 5.22 20.66 13.92
CA ALA A 44 5.28 19.21 13.78
C ALA A 44 4.26 18.59 14.74
N ILE A 45 3.30 17.83 14.20
CA ILE A 45 2.14 17.30 14.92
C ILE A 45 2.33 15.80 15.08
N ASP A 46 2.44 15.33 16.31
CA ASP A 46 2.59 13.93 16.66
C ASP A 46 1.24 13.36 17.12
N LEU A 47 0.73 12.36 16.41
CA LEU A 47 -0.56 11.73 16.69
C LEU A 47 -0.52 10.61 17.73
N ALA A 48 0.60 10.43 18.43
CA ALA A 48 0.80 9.34 19.40
C ALA A 48 -0.19 9.33 20.58
N ALA A 49 -0.93 10.43 20.83
CA ALA A 49 -1.94 10.50 21.87
C ALA A 49 -3.38 10.52 21.31
N CYS A 50 -3.55 10.30 20.01
CA CYS A 50 -4.87 10.36 19.37
C CYS A 50 -5.53 8.97 19.20
N ASP A 51 -5.07 7.94 19.91
CA ASP A 51 -5.61 6.56 19.89
C ASP A 51 -5.73 5.95 18.49
N LEU A 52 -4.74 6.21 17.63
CA LEU A 52 -4.67 5.70 16.26
C LEU A 52 -3.73 4.49 16.10
N ASP A 53 -3.28 3.91 17.18
CA ASP A 53 -2.44 2.71 17.22
C ASP A 53 -3.30 1.49 17.56
N TYR A 54 -3.82 0.82 16.54
CA TYR A 54 -4.67 -0.35 16.69
C TYR A 54 -4.79 -1.18 15.42
N ILE A 55 -5.08 -2.47 15.59
CA ILE A 55 -5.58 -3.38 14.55
C ILE A 55 -6.86 -3.98 15.12
N ARG A 56 -8.02 -3.69 14.50
CA ARG A 56 -9.34 -4.08 14.99
C ARG A 56 -10.11 -4.83 13.92
N GLU A 57 -10.79 -5.87 14.34
CA GLU A 57 -11.69 -6.64 13.50
C GLU A 57 -13.14 -6.16 13.68
N THR A 58 -13.85 -6.06 12.58
CA THR A 58 -15.30 -5.91 12.52
C THR A 58 -15.90 -7.08 11.75
N GLU A 59 -17.21 -7.15 11.61
CA GLU A 59 -17.89 -8.17 10.83
C GLU A 59 -17.36 -8.19 9.37
N ASP A 60 -17.26 -7.04 8.74
CA ASP A 60 -16.96 -6.88 7.29
C ASP A 60 -15.52 -6.52 6.97
N ALA A 61 -14.70 -6.14 7.93
CA ALA A 61 -13.37 -5.61 7.68
C ALA A 61 -12.40 -5.79 8.86
N VAL A 62 -11.11 -5.66 8.56
CA VAL A 62 -10.07 -5.35 9.54
C VAL A 62 -9.62 -3.92 9.32
N THR A 63 -9.63 -3.10 10.37
CA THR A 63 -9.20 -1.71 10.34
C THR A 63 -7.84 -1.57 11.03
N ILE A 64 -6.96 -0.79 10.43
CA ILE A 64 -5.60 -0.53 10.93
C ILE A 64 -5.48 0.97 11.16
N GLY A 65 -5.32 1.38 12.40
CA GLY A 65 -5.14 2.78 12.76
C GLY A 65 -3.88 3.38 12.13
N ALA A 66 -3.94 4.64 11.78
CA ALA A 66 -2.86 5.30 11.02
C ALA A 66 -1.53 5.40 11.78
N TYR A 67 -1.54 5.30 13.11
CA TYR A 67 -0.33 5.34 13.93
C TYR A 67 0.30 3.96 14.17
N THR A 68 -0.37 2.87 13.79
CA THR A 68 0.15 1.50 13.88
C THR A 68 1.43 1.36 13.07
N SER A 69 2.45 0.76 13.67
CA SER A 69 3.75 0.59 13.01
C SER A 69 3.70 -0.50 11.93
N LEU A 70 4.57 -0.42 10.94
CA LEU A 70 4.70 -1.47 9.93
C LEU A 70 5.10 -2.81 10.55
N ARG A 71 5.82 -2.80 11.69
CA ARG A 71 6.21 -4.03 12.38
C ARG A 71 5.02 -4.70 13.04
N GLU A 72 4.12 -3.96 13.66
CA GLU A 72 2.89 -4.50 14.26
C GLU A 72 2.01 -5.17 13.22
N ILE A 73 1.88 -4.56 12.04
CA ILE A 73 1.17 -5.14 10.90
C ILE A 73 1.84 -6.43 10.43
N GLU A 74 3.18 -6.44 10.29
CA GLU A 74 3.97 -7.60 9.85
C GLU A 74 3.78 -8.82 10.75
N VAL A 75 3.70 -8.62 12.07
CA VAL A 75 3.58 -9.70 13.06
C VAL A 75 2.15 -9.99 13.52
N SER A 76 1.17 -9.25 13.00
CA SER A 76 -0.24 -9.41 13.39
C SER A 76 -0.77 -10.79 13.00
N GLY A 77 -1.17 -11.58 14.00
CA GLY A 77 -1.87 -12.85 13.81
C GLY A 77 -3.21 -12.64 13.10
N LEU A 78 -3.98 -11.65 13.54
CA LEU A 78 -5.28 -11.32 12.95
C LEU A 78 -5.21 -11.03 11.44
N ILE A 79 -4.25 -10.21 11.01
CA ILE A 79 -4.07 -9.91 9.58
C ILE A 79 -3.68 -11.16 8.81
N TYR A 80 -2.77 -11.96 9.36
CA TYR A 80 -2.31 -13.19 8.71
C TYR A 80 -3.42 -14.24 8.58
N GLU A 81 -4.20 -14.45 9.62
CA GLU A 81 -5.30 -15.41 9.64
C GLU A 81 -6.44 -15.00 8.71
N THR A 82 -6.71 -13.69 8.62
CA THR A 82 -7.83 -13.17 7.81
C THR A 82 -7.47 -13.07 6.31
N PHE A 83 -6.25 -12.63 5.98
CA PHE A 83 -5.89 -12.26 4.59
C PHE A 83 -4.71 -13.07 4.03
N GLY A 84 -4.16 -14.02 4.79
CA GLY A 84 -2.99 -14.79 4.40
C GLY A 84 -1.67 -13.98 4.48
N PRO A 85 -0.62 -14.44 3.81
CA PRO A 85 0.75 -13.95 4.01
C PRO A 85 1.08 -12.63 3.31
N ALA A 86 0.23 -12.12 2.41
CA ALA A 86 0.58 -11.06 1.45
C ALA A 86 1.19 -9.80 2.08
N LEU A 87 0.60 -9.27 3.18
CA LEU A 87 1.15 -8.10 3.87
C LEU A 87 2.46 -8.42 4.60
N ARG A 88 2.56 -9.60 5.20
CA ARG A 88 3.82 -10.05 5.82
C ARG A 88 4.94 -10.14 4.79
N GLU A 89 4.70 -10.78 3.66
CA GLU A 89 5.67 -10.90 2.55
C GLU A 89 6.10 -9.52 2.01
N ALA A 90 5.17 -8.56 1.91
CA ALA A 90 5.48 -7.20 1.49
C ALA A 90 6.38 -6.46 2.48
N LEU A 91 6.29 -6.79 3.78
CA LEU A 91 6.95 -6.09 4.88
C LEU A 91 8.26 -6.72 5.33
N GLU A 92 8.36 -8.07 5.40
CA GLU A 92 9.45 -8.78 6.09
C GLU A 92 10.86 -8.41 5.62
N HIS A 93 11.01 -8.07 4.33
CA HIS A 93 12.28 -7.67 3.73
C HIS A 93 12.37 -6.17 3.43
N LEU A 94 11.34 -5.41 3.80
CA LEU A 94 11.34 -3.96 3.61
C LEU A 94 12.26 -3.31 4.64
N ILE A 95 13.48 -2.92 4.19
CA ILE A 95 14.48 -2.31 5.06
C ILE A 95 14.69 -3.12 6.37
N GLY A 96 15.18 -2.50 7.44
CA GLY A 96 15.41 -3.20 8.73
C GLY A 96 14.23 -3.12 9.69
N VAL A 97 14.13 -4.07 10.64
CA VAL A 97 13.11 -4.11 11.70
C VAL A 97 13.03 -2.80 12.47
N GLN A 98 14.17 -2.16 12.77
CA GLN A 98 14.22 -0.89 13.50
C GLN A 98 13.47 0.23 12.76
N LEU A 99 13.54 0.25 11.43
CA LEU A 99 12.80 1.22 10.63
C LEU A 99 11.32 0.87 10.56
N ARG A 100 10.97 -0.42 10.46
CA ARG A 100 9.55 -0.85 10.47
C ARG A 100 8.87 -0.57 11.81
N ASN A 101 9.60 -0.66 12.94
CA ASN A 101 9.10 -0.23 14.26
C ASN A 101 8.79 1.27 14.32
N ALA A 102 9.50 2.09 13.55
CA ALA A 102 9.36 3.54 13.60
C ALA A 102 8.35 4.09 12.57
N ILE A 103 8.19 3.42 11.42
CA ILE A 103 7.31 3.90 10.33
C ILE A 103 5.87 3.51 10.63
N THR A 104 4.97 4.49 10.64
CA THR A 104 3.53 4.23 10.77
C THR A 104 2.88 4.01 9.39
N ILE A 105 1.85 3.16 9.34
CA ILE A 105 1.14 2.85 8.09
C ILE A 105 0.49 4.10 7.49
N GLY A 106 -0.10 4.96 8.32
CA GLY A 106 -0.71 6.20 7.88
C GLY A 106 0.27 7.13 7.19
N ALA A 107 1.46 7.34 7.77
CA ALA A 107 2.49 8.17 7.15
C ALA A 107 3.02 7.55 5.85
N HIS A 108 3.18 6.21 5.81
CA HIS A 108 3.61 5.49 4.62
C HIS A 108 2.62 5.67 3.46
N VAL A 109 1.33 5.48 3.72
CA VAL A 109 0.26 5.65 2.72
C VAL A 109 0.07 7.12 2.33
N ALA A 110 0.04 8.03 3.32
CA ALA A 110 -0.13 9.47 3.07
C ALA A 110 1.00 10.08 2.24
N SER A 111 2.21 9.53 2.33
CA SER A 111 3.35 9.98 1.55
C SER A 111 3.24 9.67 0.05
N ARG A 112 2.43 8.71 -0.35
CA ARG A 112 2.22 8.26 -1.73
C ARG A 112 3.53 8.05 -2.51
N PHE A 113 4.55 7.51 -1.85
CA PHE A 113 5.86 7.31 -2.46
C PHE A 113 5.81 6.27 -3.58
N GLY A 114 6.45 6.59 -4.71
CA GLY A 114 6.55 5.70 -5.87
C GLY A 114 7.50 4.51 -5.69
N PHE A 115 8.09 4.33 -4.51
CA PHE A 115 8.97 3.21 -4.15
C PHE A 115 8.36 2.33 -3.05
N SER A 116 7.06 2.43 -2.81
CA SER A 116 6.36 1.62 -1.80
C SER A 116 6.06 0.23 -2.30
N ASP A 117 6.46 -0.79 -1.56
CA ASP A 117 6.06 -2.19 -1.76
C ASP A 117 4.67 -2.49 -1.16
N ILE A 118 4.28 -1.71 -0.16
CA ILE A 118 3.05 -1.93 0.62
C ILE A 118 1.82 -1.39 -0.13
N ILE A 119 1.94 -0.23 -0.77
CA ILE A 119 0.80 0.39 -1.47
C ILE A 119 0.23 -0.52 -2.57
N PRO A 120 1.03 -1.16 -3.46
CA PRO A 120 0.50 -2.13 -4.41
C PRO A 120 -0.23 -3.29 -3.73
N THR A 121 0.32 -3.81 -2.63
CA THR A 121 -0.28 -4.90 -1.87
C THR A 121 -1.64 -4.50 -1.29
N LEU A 122 -1.72 -3.35 -0.62
CA LEU A 122 -2.98 -2.81 -0.08
C LEU A 122 -4.02 -2.56 -1.19
N MET A 123 -3.58 -2.06 -2.35
CA MET A 123 -4.49 -1.87 -3.50
C MET A 123 -5.05 -3.21 -3.99
N ALA A 124 -4.21 -4.23 -4.12
CA ALA A 124 -4.65 -5.57 -4.50
C ALA A 124 -5.62 -6.17 -3.45
N MET A 125 -5.45 -5.85 -2.17
CA MET A 125 -6.36 -6.23 -1.09
C MET A 125 -7.66 -5.40 -1.05
N ASN A 126 -7.92 -4.57 -2.06
CA ASN A 126 -9.09 -3.68 -2.13
C ASN A 126 -9.20 -2.69 -0.96
N ALA A 127 -8.06 -2.23 -0.44
CA ALA A 127 -8.03 -1.33 0.71
C ALA A 127 -8.71 0.01 0.46
N SER A 128 -9.37 0.52 1.48
CA SER A 128 -9.86 1.89 1.57
C SER A 128 -9.12 2.66 2.64
N VAL A 129 -9.17 3.97 2.58
CA VAL A 129 -8.59 4.90 3.55
C VAL A 129 -9.67 5.81 4.12
N ARG A 130 -9.66 6.01 5.44
CA ARG A 130 -10.54 6.96 6.11
C ARG A 130 -9.77 8.22 6.48
N PHE A 131 -10.32 9.35 6.11
CA PHE A 131 -9.85 10.67 6.53
C PHE A 131 -10.77 11.26 7.58
N TYR A 132 -10.23 12.17 8.40
CA TYR A 132 -10.97 12.76 9.51
C TYR A 132 -12.20 13.55 9.04
N HIS A 133 -12.05 14.41 8.03
CA HIS A 133 -13.16 15.14 7.40
C HIS A 133 -13.55 14.56 6.02
N GLY A 134 -12.58 14.07 5.25
CA GLY A 134 -12.77 13.59 3.88
C GLY A 134 -13.51 12.25 3.75
N GLY A 135 -13.88 11.61 4.89
CA GLY A 135 -14.59 10.35 4.90
C GLY A 135 -13.77 9.18 4.33
N VAL A 136 -14.46 8.16 3.82
CA VAL A 136 -13.85 6.96 3.26
C VAL A 136 -13.70 7.08 1.75
N LYS A 137 -12.50 6.74 1.25
CA LYS A 137 -12.19 6.62 -0.19
C LYS A 137 -11.47 5.30 -0.45
N SER A 138 -11.65 4.70 -1.62
CA SER A 138 -10.75 3.62 -2.02
C SER A 138 -9.31 4.12 -2.06
N LEU A 139 -8.35 3.25 -1.74
CA LEU A 139 -6.93 3.63 -1.79
C LEU A 139 -6.53 4.07 -3.21
N TRP A 140 -7.09 3.44 -4.24
CA TRP A 140 -6.84 3.83 -5.64
C TRP A 140 -7.33 5.25 -5.95
N ALA A 141 -8.58 5.60 -5.58
CA ALA A 141 -9.10 6.95 -5.76
C ALA A 141 -8.23 7.99 -5.02
N TYR A 142 -7.81 7.69 -3.78
CA TYR A 142 -6.90 8.56 -3.05
C TYR A 142 -5.54 8.75 -3.75
N LEU A 143 -4.97 7.70 -4.32
CA LEU A 143 -3.69 7.80 -5.04
C LEU A 143 -3.79 8.65 -6.31
N CYS A 144 -4.92 8.59 -7.02
CA CYS A 144 -5.17 9.37 -8.22
C CYS A 144 -5.46 10.85 -7.89
N GLU A 145 -6.42 11.08 -7.02
CA GLU A 145 -6.99 12.41 -6.75
C GLU A 145 -6.26 13.15 -5.61
N GLY A 146 -5.79 12.40 -4.61
CA GLY A 146 -5.33 12.97 -3.33
C GLY A 146 -6.51 13.39 -2.45
N VAL A 147 -6.22 14.36 -1.58
CA VAL A 147 -7.23 15.10 -0.80
C VAL A 147 -7.20 16.55 -1.22
N PRO A 148 -8.36 17.19 -1.45
CA PRO A 148 -8.42 18.59 -1.90
C PRO A 148 -7.77 19.56 -0.91
N GLU A 149 -7.97 19.29 0.39
CA GLU A 149 -7.47 20.10 1.50
C GLU A 149 -6.60 19.23 2.42
N LYS A 150 -5.88 19.88 3.33
CA LYS A 150 -5.16 19.15 4.38
C LYS A 150 -6.13 18.39 5.25
N ASP A 151 -5.86 17.10 5.43
CA ASP A 151 -6.67 16.23 6.26
C ASP A 151 -5.78 15.19 6.98
N ILE A 152 -6.33 14.56 7.99
CA ILE A 152 -5.67 13.50 8.75
C ILE A 152 -6.16 12.14 8.24
N LEU A 153 -5.24 11.30 7.77
CA LEU A 153 -5.54 9.90 7.52
C LEU A 153 -5.67 9.21 8.87
N VAL A 154 -6.83 8.61 9.14
CA VAL A 154 -7.20 8.02 10.43
C VAL A 154 -6.92 6.52 10.45
N GLU A 155 -7.32 5.82 9.40
CA GLU A 155 -7.16 4.36 9.30
C GLU A 155 -7.13 3.85 7.87
N ILE A 156 -6.60 2.63 7.74
CA ILE A 156 -6.71 1.79 6.55
C ILE A 156 -7.77 0.72 6.82
N ILE A 157 -8.64 0.48 5.85
CA ILE A 157 -9.75 -0.48 5.95
C ILE A 157 -9.49 -1.60 4.93
N LEU A 158 -9.38 -2.83 5.41
CA LEU A 158 -9.24 -4.04 4.61
C LEU A 158 -10.54 -4.84 4.65
N PRO A 159 -11.30 -4.92 3.55
CA PRO A 159 -12.56 -5.65 3.54
C PRO A 159 -12.34 -7.17 3.59
N LYS A 160 -13.19 -7.90 4.31
CA LYS A 160 -13.19 -9.36 4.41
C LYS A 160 -13.96 -10.00 3.24
N GLU A 161 -13.44 -9.88 2.03
CA GLU A 161 -14.07 -10.37 0.80
C GLU A 161 -13.70 -11.82 0.45
N GLY A 162 -12.97 -12.53 1.32
CA GLY A 162 -12.38 -13.83 0.98
C GLY A 162 -11.35 -13.74 -0.16
N ARG A 163 -10.71 -12.57 -0.29
CA ARG A 163 -9.75 -12.28 -1.35
C ARG A 163 -8.41 -12.93 -1.07
N ARG A 164 -7.93 -13.75 -2.02
CA ARG A 164 -6.57 -14.29 -1.99
C ARG A 164 -5.65 -13.34 -2.75
N THR A 165 -4.51 -13.02 -2.14
CA THR A 165 -3.57 -12.04 -2.67
C THR A 165 -2.18 -12.66 -2.81
N LYS A 166 -1.58 -12.52 -3.98
CA LYS A 166 -0.19 -12.89 -4.28
C LYS A 166 0.64 -11.65 -4.52
N VAL A 167 1.76 -11.56 -3.83
CA VAL A 167 2.70 -10.44 -3.96
C VAL A 167 4.03 -10.96 -4.45
N GLN A 168 4.57 -10.33 -5.47
CA GLN A 168 5.89 -10.68 -5.99
C GLN A 168 6.76 -9.42 -6.11
N MET A 169 7.98 -9.53 -5.63
CA MET A 169 8.90 -8.40 -5.55
C MET A 169 10.31 -8.84 -5.92
N MET A 170 11.05 -7.94 -6.56
CA MET A 170 12.48 -8.12 -6.82
C MET A 170 13.27 -7.06 -6.08
N ARG A 171 14.30 -7.46 -5.35
CA ARG A 171 15.23 -6.60 -4.61
C ARG A 171 16.67 -6.88 -5.02
N LEU A 172 17.57 -5.91 -4.81
CA LEU A 172 19.01 -6.09 -5.03
C LEU A 172 19.70 -6.81 -3.87
N SER A 173 19.17 -6.67 -2.67
CA SER A 173 19.66 -7.32 -1.46
C SER A 173 18.51 -7.76 -0.58
N TYR A 174 18.81 -8.60 0.43
CA TYR A 174 17.80 -9.21 1.31
C TYR A 174 16.89 -8.18 2.00
N ASN A 175 17.48 -7.12 2.55
CA ASN A 175 16.75 -6.01 3.18
C ASN A 175 16.96 -4.72 2.39
N ASP A 176 16.08 -4.45 1.43
CA ASP A 176 16.13 -3.25 0.59
C ASP A 176 14.73 -2.88 0.09
N TYR A 177 14.61 -1.71 -0.55
CA TYR A 177 13.46 -1.38 -1.37
C TYR A 177 13.47 -2.20 -2.66
N SER A 178 12.30 -2.56 -3.15
CA SER A 178 12.19 -3.31 -4.40
C SER A 178 12.69 -2.55 -5.61
N ILE A 179 13.07 -3.29 -6.64
CA ILE A 179 13.23 -2.82 -8.02
C ILE A 179 11.87 -2.68 -8.68
N PHE A 180 10.99 -3.65 -8.39
CA PHE A 180 9.64 -3.76 -8.91
C PHE A 180 8.79 -4.58 -7.94
N CYS A 181 7.52 -4.20 -7.79
CA CYS A 181 6.53 -4.90 -6.97
C CYS A 181 5.24 -5.06 -7.79
N LEU A 182 4.69 -6.27 -7.80
CA LEU A 182 3.38 -6.60 -8.36
C LEU A 182 2.57 -7.34 -7.31
N ALA A 183 1.31 -6.95 -7.16
CA ALA A 183 0.34 -7.68 -6.35
C ALA A 183 -0.89 -7.99 -7.22
N VAL A 184 -1.32 -9.24 -7.18
CA VAL A 184 -2.51 -9.73 -7.85
C VAL A 184 -3.40 -10.39 -6.81
N SER A 185 -4.68 -10.12 -6.87
CA SER A 185 -5.63 -10.78 -5.99
C SER A 185 -6.88 -11.20 -6.73
N ARG A 186 -7.56 -12.19 -6.16
CA ARG A 186 -8.83 -12.72 -6.66
C ARG A 186 -9.80 -12.97 -5.50
N ALA A 187 -11.06 -12.53 -5.69
CA ALA A 187 -12.19 -12.90 -4.85
C ALA A 187 -13.32 -13.33 -5.78
N LYS A 188 -13.63 -14.64 -5.85
CA LYS A 188 -14.50 -15.21 -6.88
C LYS A 188 -13.99 -14.81 -8.27
N GLU A 189 -14.83 -14.15 -9.08
CA GLU A 189 -14.44 -13.66 -10.41
C GLU A 189 -13.92 -12.22 -10.40
N ASN A 190 -13.73 -11.62 -9.22
CA ASN A 190 -13.21 -10.25 -9.11
C ASN A 190 -11.70 -10.25 -8.91
N TRP A 191 -10.96 -9.81 -9.92
CA TRP A 191 -9.52 -9.68 -9.95
C TRP A 191 -9.09 -8.24 -9.71
N ILE A 192 -8.02 -8.05 -8.95
CA ILE A 192 -7.32 -6.77 -8.82
C ILE A 192 -5.85 -6.99 -9.13
N VAL A 193 -5.31 -6.19 -10.04
CA VAL A 193 -3.90 -6.21 -10.43
C VAL A 193 -3.30 -4.84 -10.19
N SER A 194 -2.29 -4.79 -9.34
CA SER A 194 -1.63 -3.57 -8.91
C SER A 194 -0.11 -3.70 -9.04
N ALA A 195 0.54 -2.68 -9.56
CA ALA A 195 2.01 -2.63 -9.62
C ALA A 195 2.56 -1.32 -9.08
N GLY A 196 3.77 -1.36 -8.56
CA GLY A 196 4.53 -0.20 -8.08
C GLY A 196 6.03 -0.33 -8.30
N VAL A 197 6.78 0.69 -7.88
CA VAL A 197 8.25 0.73 -7.94
C VAL A 197 8.81 0.66 -9.38
N PHE A 198 8.12 1.28 -10.36
CA PHE A 198 8.54 1.24 -11.79
C PHE A 198 9.11 2.53 -12.42
N PRO A 199 9.85 3.46 -11.87
CA PRO A 199 9.62 4.45 -10.84
C PRO A 199 8.36 5.30 -11.14
N GLY A 200 7.46 5.30 -10.19
CA GLY A 200 6.17 6.00 -10.29
C GLY A 200 5.26 5.56 -9.15
N ARG A 201 4.15 6.26 -8.96
CA ARG A 201 3.13 5.83 -7.99
C ARG A 201 2.54 4.50 -8.43
N ALA A 202 2.15 3.68 -7.46
CA ALA A 202 1.43 2.44 -7.71
C ALA A 202 0.17 2.69 -8.57
N ARG A 203 -0.13 1.75 -9.46
CA ARG A 203 -1.26 1.81 -10.40
C ARG A 203 -1.95 0.47 -10.54
N LEU A 204 -3.23 0.52 -10.88
CA LEU A 204 -3.99 -0.65 -11.32
C LEU A 204 -3.83 -0.86 -12.84
N ALA A 205 -3.96 -2.11 -13.27
CA ALA A 205 -4.08 -2.49 -14.69
C ALA A 205 -5.57 -2.47 -15.09
N GLU A 206 -6.18 -1.27 -15.13
CA GLU A 206 -7.64 -1.09 -15.16
C GLU A 206 -8.32 -1.75 -16.37
N LYS A 207 -7.71 -1.68 -17.56
CA LYS A 207 -8.29 -2.27 -18.78
C LYS A 207 -8.32 -3.78 -18.70
N THR A 208 -7.16 -4.40 -18.45
CA THR A 208 -7.05 -5.86 -18.38
C THR A 208 -7.86 -6.40 -17.19
N MET A 209 -7.88 -5.72 -16.05
CA MET A 209 -8.76 -6.07 -14.93
C MET A 209 -10.23 -6.08 -15.32
N SER A 210 -10.71 -5.06 -16.04
CA SER A 210 -12.11 -5.00 -16.49
C SER A 210 -12.48 -6.20 -17.36
N GLU A 211 -11.57 -6.66 -18.22
CA GLU A 211 -11.76 -7.83 -19.05
C GLU A 211 -11.69 -9.13 -18.25
N MET A 212 -10.75 -9.25 -17.32
CA MET A 212 -10.66 -10.40 -16.40
C MET A 212 -11.92 -10.54 -15.55
N ASN A 213 -12.51 -9.42 -15.13
CA ASN A 213 -13.73 -9.40 -14.31
C ASN A 213 -15.02 -9.64 -15.12
N ALA A 214 -14.95 -9.55 -16.43
CA ALA A 214 -16.08 -9.83 -17.33
C ALA A 214 -16.13 -11.28 -17.83
N ALA A 215 -15.08 -12.08 -17.56
CA ALA A 215 -14.94 -13.44 -18.06
C ALA A 215 -14.28 -14.35 -17.03
N HIS A 216 -14.52 -15.64 -17.13
CA HIS A 216 -13.79 -16.63 -16.33
C HIS A 216 -12.32 -16.71 -16.78
N VAL A 217 -11.40 -16.49 -15.87
CA VAL A 217 -9.95 -16.51 -16.14
C VAL A 217 -9.40 -17.91 -15.86
N THR A 218 -8.83 -18.52 -16.89
CA THR A 218 -8.17 -19.82 -16.80
C THR A 218 -6.65 -19.70 -16.75
N ARG A 219 -5.99 -20.71 -16.20
CA ARG A 219 -4.52 -20.81 -16.20
C ARG A 219 -3.90 -20.65 -17.58
N GLY A 220 -4.53 -21.23 -18.62
CA GLY A 220 -4.03 -21.15 -20.00
C GLY A 220 -3.97 -19.72 -20.57
N GLN A 221 -4.73 -18.80 -20.02
CA GLN A 221 -4.76 -17.39 -20.44
C GLN A 221 -3.70 -16.55 -19.74
N ALA A 222 -3.02 -17.07 -18.70
CA ALA A 222 -2.12 -16.29 -17.84
C ALA A 222 -1.01 -15.57 -18.62
N ALA A 223 -0.39 -16.22 -19.61
CA ALA A 223 0.68 -15.62 -20.41
C ALA A 223 0.20 -14.44 -21.25
N GLU A 224 -1.00 -14.53 -21.84
CA GLU A 224 -1.59 -13.46 -22.64
C GLU A 224 -2.02 -12.29 -21.76
N LEU A 225 -2.70 -12.56 -20.64
CA LEU A 225 -3.11 -11.55 -19.67
C LEU A 225 -1.90 -10.82 -19.08
N ALA A 226 -0.81 -11.54 -18.77
CA ALA A 226 0.42 -10.93 -18.26
C ALA A 226 1.04 -9.94 -19.26
N ARG A 227 1.05 -10.26 -20.56
CA ARG A 227 1.51 -9.32 -21.59
C ARG A 227 0.64 -8.07 -21.66
N ARG A 228 -0.69 -8.24 -21.59
CA ARG A 228 -1.65 -7.13 -21.62
C ARG A 228 -1.54 -6.25 -20.38
N ILE A 229 -1.45 -6.83 -19.18
CA ILE A 229 -1.17 -6.12 -17.93
C ILE A 229 0.12 -5.31 -18.05
N THR A 230 1.18 -5.94 -18.56
CA THR A 230 2.50 -5.28 -18.71
C THR A 230 2.43 -4.10 -19.68
N ALA A 231 1.60 -4.16 -20.71
CA ALA A 231 1.44 -3.08 -21.69
C ALA A 231 0.74 -1.82 -21.10
N GLU A 232 0.01 -1.95 -20.00
CA GLU A 232 -0.65 -0.82 -19.34
C GLU A 232 0.31 0.05 -18.50
N TYR A 233 1.47 -0.49 -18.11
CA TYR A 233 2.42 0.22 -17.27
C TYR A 233 3.53 0.91 -18.05
N ARG A 234 3.92 2.09 -17.59
CA ARG A 234 5.08 2.83 -18.10
C ARG A 234 6.27 2.61 -17.18
N PHE A 235 7.22 1.82 -17.63
CA PHE A 235 8.42 1.50 -16.88
C PHE A 235 9.48 2.58 -17.07
N GLY A 236 10.11 3.01 -15.98
CA GLY A 236 11.25 3.93 -16.00
C GLY A 236 12.57 3.23 -15.67
N THR A 237 13.66 3.88 -16.03
CA THR A 237 15.04 3.48 -15.67
C THR A 237 15.57 4.34 -14.53
N ASN A 238 16.23 3.73 -13.54
CA ASN A 238 17.00 4.42 -12.51
C ASN A 238 18.20 3.55 -12.09
N TYR A 239 18.97 4.00 -11.08
CA TYR A 239 20.14 3.28 -10.59
C TYR A 239 19.86 1.86 -10.05
N ARG A 240 18.60 1.50 -9.74
CA ARG A 240 18.18 0.18 -9.25
C ARG A 240 17.88 -0.81 -10.37
N GLY A 241 17.48 -0.35 -11.54
CA GLY A 241 17.13 -1.24 -12.66
C GLY A 241 16.64 -0.49 -13.86
N THR A 242 16.70 -1.15 -15.02
CA THR A 242 16.26 -0.61 -16.30
C THR A 242 14.76 -0.80 -16.51
N ALA A 243 14.17 -0.04 -17.42
CA ALA A 243 12.78 -0.18 -17.84
C ALA A 243 12.48 -1.57 -18.44
N GLU A 244 13.44 -2.08 -19.24
CA GLU A 244 13.35 -3.41 -19.87
C GLU A 244 13.29 -4.52 -18.82
N TYR A 245 14.17 -4.44 -17.79
CA TYR A 245 14.19 -5.42 -16.71
C TYR A 245 12.89 -5.41 -15.91
N ARG A 246 12.38 -4.22 -15.56
CA ARG A 246 11.09 -4.10 -14.86
C ARG A 246 9.92 -4.62 -15.69
N ARG A 247 9.92 -4.39 -17.00
CA ARG A 247 8.93 -4.94 -17.93
C ARG A 247 8.94 -6.47 -17.91
N ALA A 248 10.12 -7.07 -18.02
CA ALA A 248 10.29 -8.52 -17.97
C ALA A 248 9.82 -9.10 -16.62
N LEU A 249 10.16 -8.43 -15.49
CA LEU A 249 9.67 -8.82 -14.17
C LEU A 249 8.14 -8.76 -14.08
N CYS A 250 7.52 -7.69 -14.60
CA CYS A 250 6.07 -7.53 -14.58
C CYS A 250 5.37 -8.70 -15.30
N GLU A 251 5.83 -9.04 -16.49
CA GLU A 251 5.25 -10.13 -17.28
C GLU A 251 5.38 -11.49 -16.57
N VAL A 252 6.57 -11.79 -16.03
CA VAL A 252 6.81 -13.04 -15.29
C VAL A 252 5.96 -13.11 -14.02
N PHE A 253 5.92 -12.02 -13.25
CA PHE A 253 5.20 -11.95 -11.98
C PHE A 253 3.69 -12.04 -12.20
N ALA A 254 3.15 -11.30 -13.17
CA ALA A 254 1.74 -11.35 -13.49
C ALA A 254 1.31 -12.76 -13.94
N ARG A 255 2.09 -13.39 -14.83
CA ARG A 255 1.83 -14.75 -15.28
C ARG A 255 1.77 -15.73 -14.09
N ARG A 256 2.80 -15.76 -13.25
CA ARG A 256 2.87 -16.68 -12.10
C ARG A 256 1.72 -16.46 -11.12
N ALA A 257 1.41 -15.21 -10.79
CA ALA A 257 0.32 -14.89 -9.88
C ALA A 257 -1.05 -15.31 -10.44
N ILE A 258 -1.30 -15.10 -11.73
CA ILE A 258 -2.55 -15.52 -12.40
C ILE A 258 -2.63 -17.05 -12.45
N GLU A 259 -1.55 -17.76 -12.85
CA GLU A 259 -1.49 -19.22 -12.87
C GLU A 259 -1.86 -19.80 -11.51
N GLU A 260 -1.31 -19.26 -10.44
CA GLU A 260 -1.52 -19.74 -9.06
C GLU A 260 -2.95 -19.46 -8.57
N LEU A 261 -3.46 -18.24 -8.81
CA LEU A 261 -4.81 -17.86 -8.38
C LEU A 261 -5.94 -18.47 -9.23
N ALA A 262 -5.67 -18.87 -10.47
CA ALA A 262 -6.65 -19.53 -11.33
C ALA A 262 -6.79 -21.03 -11.03
N ASP A 263 -5.73 -21.72 -10.58
CA ASP A 263 -5.73 -23.17 -10.36
C ASP A 263 -6.45 -23.62 -9.08
N GLU A 264 -6.53 -22.77 -8.08
CA GLU A 264 -7.02 -23.16 -6.76
C GLU A 264 -8.53 -23.46 -6.72
N ASP A 265 -9.29 -23.12 -7.77
CA ASP A 265 -10.70 -23.54 -7.90
C ASP A 265 -10.84 -25.02 -8.23
N SER A 266 -9.76 -25.70 -8.65
CA SER A 266 -9.79 -27.13 -9.02
C SER A 266 -9.69 -28.06 -7.79
N CYS A 267 -9.37 -27.55 -6.61
CA CYS A 267 -9.19 -28.34 -5.39
C CYS A 267 -10.41 -28.39 -4.45
N GLU A 268 -11.46 -27.58 -4.71
CA GLU A 268 -12.66 -27.54 -3.86
C GLU A 268 -13.86 -28.34 -4.44
N MET A 269 -13.64 -29.15 -5.46
CA MET A 269 -14.62 -30.15 -5.96
C MET A 269 -14.23 -31.56 -5.46
#